data_c866d7ae339f7a4879de7098d339e01c
#
_entry.id   c866d7ae339f7a4879de7098d339e01c
#
_cell.length_a   1.000
_cell.length_b   1.000
_cell.length_c   1.000
_cell.angle_alpha   90.00
_cell.angle_beta   90.00
_cell.angle_gamma   90.00
#
_symmetry.space_group_name_H-M   'P 1'
#
loop_
_entity.id
_entity.type
_entity.pdbx_description
1 polymer ?
#
loop_
_entity_poly.entity_id
_entity_poly.type
_entity_poly.pdbx_seq_one_letter_code
_entity_poly.pdbx_strand_id
1 'polypeptide(L)'
;MKKRLFLLAALFVGASLCAFAKKSATKTPEPRQPKYVFYLITDGTGVNTLQLAEYYRGQCQGIMGRVPLFMCANYPVYGVSATWCTSSDVTDSAASGTALASGKKTYSGAIGVETDSVTPIYSIATRVHEMGYAVGVGTTASVNHATPAAHYAHNRSRQNYYDIGSQLPGSGFEFFAGSRFQLESSKNNADNRKSLEDGCRKVGYVVTKGLADYEANGRNADKVVMLQDGSIDNDDMPYWMDRQPGQVTIVDQFRAEIDFLYRKSQQKGYKGFFLMNEIGGIVDHACHSNDAAAAAYEVMAVDSCMRIAFEFYQQHPDETLIILTADHETGGLTLGRQSGGYKLTSDVLKYQKCSVYEANKHMKELAAQKGGFDKLSWEDAKAQLTADFGFWEHVKIKPNEEKRLHELFDKTVSGDVADIKSLYASNKAFVAEALRIMQDKASIGWTTGGHTGGLVPCIVCGVGQEQFMGHNDNAEIARKIGRMLGLEM
;
A
#
# COMPACT_ATOMS: atom_id res chain seq x y z
N MET A 1 66.06 -5.88 -41.38
CA MET A 1 65.45 -4.53 -41.39
C MET A 1 63.96 -4.52 -41.10
N LYS A 2 63.44 -5.34 -40.15
CA LYS A 2 61.97 -5.35 -39.80
C LYS A 2 61.69 -5.21 -38.28
N LYS A 3 62.65 -4.76 -37.45
CA LYS A 3 62.49 -4.62 -35.99
C LYS A 3 62.60 -3.14 -35.50
N ARG A 4 62.72 -2.14 -36.38
CA ARG A 4 62.80 -0.72 -35.96
C ARG A 4 61.57 0.13 -36.30
N LEU A 5 60.53 -0.47 -36.89
CA LEU A 5 59.33 0.28 -37.27
C LEU A 5 58.18 0.18 -36.25
N PHE A 6 58.33 -0.71 -35.24
CA PHE A 6 57.29 -0.90 -34.21
C PHE A 6 57.47 -0.01 -32.95
N LEU A 7 58.62 0.65 -32.80
CA LEU A 7 58.88 1.52 -31.62
C LEU A 7 58.47 2.96 -31.79
N LEU A 8 58.22 3.41 -33.01
CA LEU A 8 57.78 4.80 -33.27
C LEU A 8 56.26 5.00 -33.28
N ALA A 9 55.50 3.93 -33.44
CA ALA A 9 54.02 3.97 -33.37
C ALA A 9 53.47 3.99 -31.91
N ALA A 10 54.25 3.47 -30.94
CA ALA A 10 53.85 3.46 -29.56
C ALA A 10 54.05 4.81 -28.79
N LEU A 11 54.93 5.69 -29.34
CA LEU A 11 55.18 6.99 -28.73
C LEU A 11 54.21 8.12 -29.17
N PHE A 12 53.49 7.92 -30.28
CA PHE A 12 52.48 8.90 -30.73
C PHE A 12 51.07 8.67 -30.15
N VAL A 13 50.75 7.47 -29.62
CA VAL A 13 49.48 7.17 -28.96
C VAL A 13 49.49 7.63 -27.50
N GLY A 14 50.70 7.69 -26.86
CA GLY A 14 50.84 8.17 -25.49
C GLY A 14 50.68 9.71 -25.32
N ALA A 15 50.97 10.48 -26.35
CA ALA A 15 50.91 11.96 -26.27
C ALA A 15 49.49 12.52 -26.51
N SER A 16 48.60 11.77 -27.18
CA SER A 16 47.22 12.22 -27.43
C SER A 16 46.26 11.93 -26.29
N LEU A 17 46.63 11.07 -25.31
CA LEU A 17 45.80 10.78 -24.15
C LEU A 17 45.98 11.70 -22.94
N CYS A 18 47.04 12.54 -22.97
CA CYS A 18 47.27 13.55 -21.91
C CYS A 18 46.70 14.94 -22.19
N ALA A 19 46.12 15.19 -23.35
CA ALA A 19 45.53 16.49 -23.69
C ALA A 19 44.04 16.65 -23.36
N PHE A 20 43.37 15.62 -22.89
CA PHE A 20 41.93 15.68 -22.50
C PHE A 20 41.68 15.87 -21.01
N ALA A 21 42.67 16.06 -20.16
CA ALA A 21 42.53 16.18 -18.72
C ALA A 21 42.61 17.63 -18.19
N LYS A 22 42.08 18.60 -18.91
CA LYS A 22 41.76 19.93 -18.37
C LYS A 22 40.37 20.37 -18.83
N LYS A 23 39.35 19.54 -18.47
CA LYS A 23 37.99 20.08 -18.32
C LYS A 23 37.94 20.75 -16.95
N SER A 24 37.59 22.03 -16.96
CA SER A 24 37.28 22.82 -15.77
C SER A 24 36.47 21.97 -14.81
N ALA A 25 36.85 21.95 -13.56
CA ALA A 25 35.97 21.51 -12.48
C ALA A 25 34.75 22.44 -12.49
N THR A 26 33.74 22.10 -13.29
CA THR A 26 32.41 22.64 -13.08
C THR A 26 32.07 22.23 -11.66
N LYS A 27 31.86 23.20 -10.76
CA LYS A 27 31.27 22.95 -9.44
C LYS A 27 30.10 22.03 -9.68
N THR A 28 30.13 20.83 -9.11
CA THR A 28 28.98 19.96 -9.04
C THR A 28 27.85 20.82 -8.48
N PRO A 29 26.73 21.01 -9.16
CA PRO A 29 25.63 21.78 -8.60
C PRO A 29 25.33 21.20 -7.21
N GLU A 30 25.17 22.06 -6.20
CA GLU A 30 24.71 21.59 -4.91
C GLU A 30 23.46 20.73 -5.10
N PRO A 31 23.34 19.57 -4.44
CA PRO A 31 22.19 18.71 -4.60
C PRO A 31 20.95 19.53 -4.25
N ARG A 32 20.01 19.64 -5.22
CA ARG A 32 18.76 20.36 -5.00
C ARG A 32 17.99 19.65 -3.88
N GLN A 33 17.50 20.43 -2.94
CA GLN A 33 16.66 19.92 -1.85
C GLN A 33 15.21 19.87 -2.33
N PRO A 34 14.49 18.75 -2.19
CA PRO A 34 13.08 18.69 -2.57
C PRO A 34 12.23 19.55 -1.64
N LYS A 35 11.34 20.33 -2.23
CA LYS A 35 10.35 21.16 -1.54
C LYS A 35 9.05 20.39 -1.30
N TYR A 36 8.71 19.49 -2.21
CA TYR A 36 7.51 18.66 -2.16
C TYR A 36 7.92 17.20 -2.18
N VAL A 37 7.60 16.49 -1.11
CA VAL A 37 7.94 15.07 -0.97
C VAL A 37 6.67 14.25 -0.87
N PHE A 38 6.50 13.31 -1.80
CA PHE A 38 5.50 12.27 -1.77
C PHE A 38 6.19 10.97 -1.36
N TYR A 39 5.91 10.50 -0.17
CA TYR A 39 6.42 9.25 0.35
C TYR A 39 5.27 8.25 0.44
N LEU A 40 5.11 7.44 -0.60
CA LEU A 40 3.96 6.60 -0.83
C LEU A 40 4.29 5.14 -0.49
N ILE A 41 3.40 4.51 0.28
CA ILE A 41 3.55 3.12 0.71
C ILE A 41 2.38 2.32 0.14
N THR A 42 2.69 1.18 -0.49
CA THR A 42 1.71 0.20 -0.94
C THR A 42 1.90 -1.08 -0.14
N ASP A 43 1.22 -1.15 1.02
CA ASP A 43 1.37 -2.22 2.01
C ASP A 43 1.23 -3.61 1.36
N GLY A 44 2.07 -4.55 1.76
CA GLY A 44 2.03 -5.93 1.31
C GLY A 44 2.38 -6.17 -0.16
N THR A 45 2.77 -5.12 -0.90
CA THR A 45 2.91 -5.21 -2.36
C THR A 45 4.30 -5.71 -2.77
N GLY A 46 4.38 -6.97 -3.19
CA GLY A 46 5.55 -7.53 -3.84
C GLY A 46 5.67 -7.13 -5.32
N VAL A 47 6.83 -7.37 -5.92
CA VAL A 47 7.08 -7.12 -7.35
C VAL A 47 6.11 -7.91 -8.23
N ASN A 48 5.79 -9.15 -7.84
CA ASN A 48 4.85 -10.00 -8.57
C ASN A 48 3.42 -9.47 -8.53
N THR A 49 3.03 -8.75 -7.48
CA THR A 49 1.69 -8.16 -7.35
C THR A 49 1.50 -7.02 -8.36
N LEU A 50 2.52 -6.17 -8.57
CA LEU A 50 2.51 -5.19 -9.66
C LEU A 50 2.42 -5.86 -11.02
N GLN A 51 3.23 -6.91 -11.23
CA GLN A 51 3.28 -7.63 -12.48
C GLN A 51 1.95 -8.33 -12.81
N LEU A 52 1.23 -8.82 -11.79
CA LEU A 52 -0.12 -9.37 -11.94
C LEU A 52 -1.07 -8.36 -12.58
N ALA A 53 -1.11 -7.13 -12.08
CA ALA A 53 -1.99 -6.09 -12.59
C ALA A 53 -1.67 -5.75 -14.06
N GLU A 54 -0.39 -5.74 -14.45
CA GLU A 54 0.04 -5.50 -15.82
C GLU A 54 -0.39 -6.64 -16.78
N TYR A 55 -0.21 -7.90 -16.38
CA TYR A 55 -0.69 -9.04 -17.18
C TYR A 55 -2.20 -9.09 -17.26
N TYR A 56 -2.89 -8.87 -16.16
CA TYR A 56 -4.36 -8.80 -16.14
C TYR A 56 -4.88 -7.76 -17.12
N ARG A 57 -4.33 -6.53 -17.10
CA ARG A 57 -4.70 -5.47 -18.06
C ARG A 57 -4.44 -5.89 -19.51
N GLY A 58 -3.28 -6.46 -19.80
CA GLY A 58 -2.92 -6.90 -21.14
C GLY A 58 -3.86 -7.98 -21.66
N GLN A 59 -4.08 -9.02 -20.88
CA GLN A 59 -4.93 -10.15 -21.27
C GLN A 59 -6.40 -9.75 -21.41
N CYS A 60 -6.92 -8.87 -20.54
CA CYS A 60 -8.27 -8.32 -20.70
C CYS A 60 -8.46 -7.50 -21.99
N GLN A 61 -7.38 -6.94 -22.54
CA GLN A 61 -7.37 -6.24 -23.83
C GLN A 61 -7.04 -7.15 -25.02
N GLY A 62 -6.87 -8.47 -24.80
CA GLY A 62 -6.48 -9.43 -25.82
C GLY A 62 -5.00 -9.28 -26.28
N ILE A 63 -4.17 -8.60 -25.50
CA ILE A 63 -2.75 -8.39 -25.78
C ILE A 63 -1.95 -9.52 -25.14
N MET A 64 -1.12 -10.20 -25.93
CA MET A 64 -0.19 -11.17 -25.39
C MET A 64 0.93 -10.46 -24.61
N GLY A 65 1.11 -10.85 -23.34
CA GLY A 65 2.05 -10.21 -22.44
C GLY A 65 1.36 -9.18 -21.53
N ARG A 66 2.04 -8.08 -21.28
CA ARG A 66 1.60 -7.07 -20.29
C ARG A 66 1.28 -5.71 -20.91
N VAL A 67 0.37 -4.99 -20.30
CA VAL A 67 0.20 -3.54 -20.50
C VAL A 67 0.78 -2.85 -19.27
N PRO A 68 1.88 -2.10 -19.41
CA PRO A 68 2.55 -1.49 -18.27
C PRO A 68 1.61 -0.58 -17.46
N LEU A 69 1.73 -0.62 -16.15
CA LEU A 69 1.15 0.40 -15.27
C LEU A 69 1.75 1.77 -15.61
N PHE A 70 1.01 2.84 -15.34
CA PHE A 70 1.49 4.19 -15.60
C PHE A 70 2.82 4.46 -14.89
N MET A 71 2.91 4.09 -13.60
CA MET A 71 4.15 4.24 -12.82
C MET A 71 5.31 3.45 -13.39
N CYS A 72 5.09 2.22 -13.88
CA CYS A 72 6.14 1.41 -14.48
C CYS A 72 6.62 1.92 -15.85
N ALA A 73 5.78 2.69 -16.55
CA ALA A 73 6.10 3.25 -17.87
C ALA A 73 6.70 4.64 -17.83
N ASN A 74 6.40 5.45 -16.81
CA ASN A 74 6.70 6.87 -16.78
C ASN A 74 7.68 7.31 -15.68
N TYR A 75 7.85 6.52 -14.64
CA TYR A 75 8.81 6.81 -13.57
C TYR A 75 10.20 6.34 -14.00
N PRO A 76 11.22 7.22 -13.93
CA PRO A 76 12.54 6.93 -14.52
C PRO A 76 13.41 5.98 -13.67
N VAL A 77 13.12 5.84 -12.38
CA VAL A 77 13.87 4.97 -11.47
C VAL A 77 13.00 3.82 -10.98
N TYR A 78 13.46 2.61 -11.23
CA TYR A 78 12.88 1.38 -10.74
C TYR A 78 13.96 0.58 -10.00
N GLY A 79 13.79 0.45 -8.69
CA GLY A 79 14.62 -0.35 -7.79
C GLY A 79 13.77 -1.36 -7.03
N VAL A 80 14.41 -2.06 -6.14
CA VAL A 80 13.77 -2.98 -5.19
C VAL A 80 14.28 -2.70 -3.78
N SER A 81 13.50 -3.11 -2.77
CA SER A 81 13.88 -3.01 -1.37
C SER A 81 13.72 -4.33 -0.66
N ALA A 82 14.70 -4.67 0.18
CA ALA A 82 14.60 -5.75 1.15
C ALA A 82 13.91 -5.24 2.41
N THR A 83 13.14 -6.13 3.04
CA THR A 83 12.38 -5.82 4.25
C THR A 83 12.65 -6.88 5.33
N TRP A 84 13.00 -6.44 6.52
CA TRP A 84 13.24 -7.31 7.68
C TRP A 84 13.18 -6.47 8.96
N CYS A 85 13.01 -7.11 10.10
CA CYS A 85 13.01 -6.45 11.40
C CYS A 85 14.02 -7.10 12.35
N THR A 86 14.30 -6.50 13.50
CA THR A 86 15.33 -7.00 14.42
C THR A 86 15.02 -8.35 15.05
N SER A 87 13.76 -8.79 15.00
CA SER A 87 13.30 -10.05 15.58
C SER A 87 12.97 -11.13 14.53
N SER A 88 12.97 -10.80 13.22
CA SER A 88 12.60 -11.75 12.17
C SER A 88 13.07 -11.29 10.78
N ASP A 89 13.43 -12.24 9.91
CA ASP A 89 13.69 -12.00 8.49
C ASP A 89 12.41 -11.65 7.70
N VAL A 90 11.24 -11.99 8.24
CA VAL A 90 9.93 -11.59 7.73
C VAL A 90 9.34 -10.58 8.71
N THR A 91 9.15 -9.34 8.24
CA THR A 91 8.68 -8.24 9.07
C THR A 91 7.17 -8.13 9.09
N ASP A 92 6.62 -7.38 10.05
CA ASP A 92 5.25 -6.86 10.05
C ASP A 92 5.25 -5.36 9.70
N SER A 93 4.07 -4.80 9.42
CA SER A 93 3.90 -3.38 9.04
C SER A 93 4.36 -2.41 10.14
N ALA A 94 4.28 -2.78 11.42
CA ALA A 94 4.71 -1.91 12.52
C ALA A 94 6.22 -1.70 12.51
N ALA A 95 7.00 -2.77 12.49
CA ALA A 95 8.47 -2.71 12.47
C ALA A 95 8.97 -2.15 11.14
N SER A 96 8.38 -2.55 10.01
CA SER A 96 8.77 -2.03 8.71
C SER A 96 8.35 -0.58 8.51
N GLY A 97 7.13 -0.21 8.92
CA GLY A 97 6.69 1.18 8.93
C GLY A 97 7.61 2.05 9.78
N THR A 98 8.06 1.57 10.94
CA THR A 98 9.07 2.26 11.76
C THR A 98 10.39 2.43 11.00
N ALA A 99 10.86 1.40 10.29
CA ALA A 99 12.07 1.48 9.49
C ALA A 99 11.95 2.49 8.34
N LEU A 100 10.82 2.46 7.62
CA LEU A 100 10.48 3.42 6.56
C LEU A 100 10.30 4.84 7.09
N ALA A 101 9.74 5.00 8.29
CA ALA A 101 9.53 6.32 8.89
C ALA A 101 10.80 6.95 9.48
N SER A 102 11.76 6.15 9.95
CA SER A 102 12.85 6.66 10.79
C SER A 102 14.26 6.31 10.32
N GLY A 103 14.39 5.35 9.41
CA GLY A 103 15.69 4.80 9.03
C GLY A 103 16.30 3.84 10.07
N LYS A 104 15.55 3.43 11.08
CA LYS A 104 15.98 2.49 12.13
C LYS A 104 15.09 1.27 12.17
N LYS A 105 15.72 0.09 12.36
CA LYS A 105 15.02 -1.17 12.55
C LYS A 105 14.59 -1.34 14.00
N THR A 106 13.41 -1.94 14.19
CA THR A 106 12.91 -2.38 15.51
C THR A 106 12.36 -3.81 15.42
N TYR A 107 11.74 -4.32 16.47
CA TYR A 107 11.18 -5.67 16.53
C TYR A 107 9.73 -5.69 16.02
N SER A 108 9.25 -6.86 15.57
CA SER A 108 7.89 -7.07 15.07
C SER A 108 6.82 -6.61 16.07
N GLY A 109 5.86 -5.84 15.60
CA GLY A 109 4.77 -5.26 16.40
C GLY A 109 5.09 -3.91 17.03
N ALA A 110 6.33 -3.44 17.01
CA ALA A 110 6.74 -2.16 17.62
C ALA A 110 6.54 -0.98 16.64
N ILE A 111 6.05 0.13 17.17
CA ILE A 111 5.82 1.38 16.44
C ILE A 111 6.69 2.48 17.06
N GLY A 112 7.65 3.01 16.30
CA GLY A 112 8.43 4.17 16.69
C GLY A 112 9.18 4.07 18.02
N VAL A 113 9.58 2.85 18.42
CA VAL A 113 10.40 2.61 19.62
C VAL A 113 11.60 1.74 19.30
N GLU A 114 12.71 1.93 20.04
CA GLU A 114 13.90 1.09 19.96
C GLU A 114 13.62 -0.34 20.45
N THR A 115 14.61 -1.21 20.33
CA THR A 115 14.49 -2.61 20.75
C THR A 115 14.31 -2.80 22.25
N ASP A 116 14.52 -1.76 23.05
CA ASP A 116 14.23 -1.74 24.50
C ASP A 116 12.72 -1.55 24.81
N SER A 117 11.89 -1.35 23.80
CA SER A 117 10.43 -1.16 23.89
C SER A 117 9.98 0.15 24.57
N VAL A 118 10.90 1.07 24.86
CA VAL A 118 10.63 2.30 25.63
C VAL A 118 11.19 3.54 24.94
N THR A 119 12.43 3.50 24.45
CA THR A 119 13.08 4.67 23.85
C THR A 119 12.42 5.05 22.54
N PRO A 120 11.90 6.28 22.38
CA PRO A 120 11.22 6.69 21.16
C PRO A 120 12.19 6.87 20.00
N ILE A 121 11.75 6.48 18.81
CA ILE A 121 12.42 6.74 17.54
C ILE A 121 11.56 7.75 16.77
N TYR A 122 12.06 8.95 16.56
CA TYR A 122 11.33 9.99 15.85
C TYR A 122 11.38 9.79 14.33
N SER A 123 10.22 9.96 13.72
CA SER A 123 10.03 9.79 12.27
C SER A 123 10.60 10.96 11.47
N ILE A 124 10.85 10.74 10.18
CA ILE A 124 11.17 11.81 9.23
C ILE A 124 10.02 12.83 9.15
N ALA A 125 8.75 12.39 9.27
CA ALA A 125 7.59 13.28 9.28
C ALA A 125 7.67 14.29 10.43
N THR A 126 7.98 13.83 11.65
CA THR A 126 8.20 14.70 12.81
C THR A 126 9.33 15.70 12.56
N ARG A 127 10.46 15.21 12.05
CA ARG A 127 11.66 16.06 11.84
C ARG A 127 11.45 17.12 10.76
N VAL A 128 10.78 16.78 9.65
CA VAL A 128 10.50 17.78 8.60
C VAL A 128 9.42 18.78 9.04
N HIS A 129 8.47 18.36 9.88
CA HIS A 129 7.50 19.27 10.50
C HIS A 129 8.20 20.32 11.38
N GLU A 130 9.17 19.89 12.21
CA GLU A 130 10.03 20.80 13.00
C GLU A 130 10.84 21.76 12.12
N MET A 131 11.19 21.35 10.89
CA MET A 131 11.86 22.21 9.92
C MET A 131 10.93 23.22 9.25
N GLY A 132 9.61 23.12 9.44
CA GLY A 132 8.60 23.98 8.83
C GLY A 132 8.04 23.47 7.50
N TYR A 133 8.03 22.16 7.26
CA TYR A 133 7.21 21.57 6.21
C TYR A 133 5.78 21.35 6.72
N ALA A 134 4.79 21.54 5.86
CA ALA A 134 3.45 21.03 6.12
C ALA A 134 3.44 19.52 5.98
N VAL A 135 2.89 18.80 6.94
CA VAL A 135 2.93 17.33 6.96
C VAL A 135 1.52 16.75 6.85
N GLY A 136 1.37 15.80 5.94
CA GLY A 136 0.19 14.97 5.82
C GLY A 136 0.53 13.49 6.04
N VAL A 137 -0.40 12.77 6.67
CA VAL A 137 -0.35 11.33 6.86
C VAL A 137 -1.69 10.73 6.45
N GLY A 138 -1.69 10.00 5.33
CA GLY A 138 -2.88 9.35 4.79
C GLY A 138 -2.77 7.83 4.77
N THR A 139 -3.91 7.15 4.72
CA THR A 139 -4.00 5.70 4.61
C THR A 139 -5.36 5.25 4.05
N THR A 140 -5.42 4.08 3.48
CA THR A 140 -6.68 3.38 3.16
C THR A 140 -7.21 2.56 4.34
N ALA A 141 -6.38 2.35 5.36
CA ALA A 141 -6.74 1.71 6.62
C ALA A 141 -7.21 2.73 7.67
N SER A 142 -7.32 2.33 8.93
CA SER A 142 -7.59 3.25 10.04
C SER A 142 -6.38 4.17 10.29
N VAL A 143 -6.63 5.43 10.68
CA VAL A 143 -5.56 6.43 10.87
C VAL A 143 -4.58 6.07 11.99
N ASN A 144 -4.94 5.15 12.88
CA ASN A 144 -4.10 4.59 13.93
C ASN A 144 -3.65 3.14 13.63
N HIS A 145 -3.75 2.70 12.38
CA HIS A 145 -3.09 1.47 11.91
C HIS A 145 -1.57 1.61 11.95
N ALA A 146 -0.86 0.50 11.87
CA ALA A 146 0.58 0.45 12.13
C ALA A 146 1.42 1.36 11.22
N THR A 147 1.17 1.34 9.91
CA THR A 147 1.96 2.08 8.91
C THR A 147 1.83 3.60 9.06
N PRO A 148 0.62 4.22 9.10
CA PRO A 148 0.50 5.65 9.38
C PRO A 148 0.99 6.00 10.79
N ALA A 149 0.72 5.15 11.79
CA ALA A 149 1.11 5.39 13.18
C ALA A 149 2.63 5.50 13.38
N ALA A 150 3.43 4.76 12.61
CA ALA A 150 4.89 4.83 12.66
C ALA A 150 5.45 6.24 12.36
N HIS A 151 4.64 7.11 11.74
CA HIS A 151 5.04 8.47 11.41
C HIS A 151 4.73 9.50 12.53
N TYR A 152 3.88 9.14 13.53
CA TYR A 152 3.49 10.10 14.57
C TYR A 152 3.44 9.51 15.99
N ALA A 153 3.52 8.18 16.16
CA ALA A 153 3.30 7.53 17.45
C ALA A 153 4.50 6.67 17.90
N HIS A 154 4.53 6.42 19.21
CA HIS A 154 5.50 5.55 19.86
C HIS A 154 4.77 4.55 20.74
N ASN A 155 4.84 3.26 20.39
CA ASN A 155 4.18 2.21 21.17
C ASN A 155 4.90 0.88 21.00
N ARG A 156 5.07 0.14 22.10
CA ARG A 156 5.68 -1.20 22.10
C ARG A 156 4.85 -2.27 21.37
N SER A 157 3.59 -1.97 21.08
CA SER A 157 2.68 -2.93 20.43
C SER A 157 1.65 -2.22 19.55
N ARG A 158 1.57 -2.61 18.27
CA ARG A 158 0.58 -2.13 17.31
C ARG A 158 -0.87 -2.42 17.71
N GLN A 159 -1.09 -3.36 18.63
CA GLN A 159 -2.42 -3.72 19.11
C GLN A 159 -3.01 -2.67 20.07
N ASN A 160 -2.21 -1.73 20.55
CA ASN A 160 -2.65 -0.66 21.45
C ASN A 160 -3.27 0.51 20.67
N TYR A 161 -4.23 0.23 19.80
CA TYR A 161 -4.82 1.20 18.86
C TYR A 161 -5.28 2.50 19.52
N TYR A 162 -5.95 2.41 20.69
CA TYR A 162 -6.41 3.60 21.40
C TYR A 162 -5.23 4.49 21.85
N ASP A 163 -4.22 3.89 22.47
CA ASP A 163 -3.04 4.64 22.94
C ASP A 163 -2.27 5.25 21.78
N ILE A 164 -2.18 4.54 20.65
CA ILE A 164 -1.60 5.03 19.40
C ILE A 164 -2.39 6.22 18.88
N GLY A 165 -3.72 6.07 18.69
CA GLY A 165 -4.58 7.13 18.19
C GLY A 165 -4.59 8.38 19.09
N SER A 166 -4.44 8.20 20.41
CA SER A 166 -4.37 9.31 21.36
C SER A 166 -3.14 10.21 21.20
N GLN A 167 -2.10 9.74 20.51
CA GLN A 167 -0.87 10.50 20.23
C GLN A 167 -0.98 11.38 18.98
N LEU A 168 -1.91 11.05 18.05
CA LEU A 168 -2.08 11.79 16.79
C LEU A 168 -2.23 13.32 17.01
N PRO A 169 -3.06 13.82 17.93
CA PRO A 169 -3.20 15.26 18.15
C PRO A 169 -1.90 15.96 18.56
N GLY A 170 -1.02 15.24 19.26
CA GLY A 170 0.26 15.74 19.74
C GLY A 170 1.32 15.92 18.64
N SER A 171 1.15 15.30 17.48
CA SER A 171 2.07 15.46 16.34
C SER A 171 2.03 16.89 15.76
N GLY A 172 0.87 17.53 15.82
CA GLY A 172 0.67 18.86 15.25
C GLY A 172 0.60 18.90 13.73
N PHE A 173 0.69 17.77 13.02
CA PHE A 173 0.66 17.70 11.54
C PHE A 173 -0.62 18.31 10.99
N GLU A 174 -0.58 18.81 9.77
CA GLU A 174 -1.67 19.59 9.19
C GLU A 174 -2.79 18.72 8.63
N PHE A 175 -2.49 17.52 8.14
CA PHE A 175 -3.49 16.66 7.52
C PHE A 175 -3.35 15.20 7.97
N PHE A 176 -4.47 14.63 8.37
CA PHE A 176 -4.62 13.18 8.51
C PHE A 176 -5.82 12.70 7.70
N ALA A 177 -5.69 11.54 7.05
CA ALA A 177 -6.82 10.90 6.39
C ALA A 177 -6.77 9.38 6.50
N GLY A 178 -7.94 8.77 6.55
CA GLY A 178 -8.10 7.31 6.59
C GLY A 178 -9.55 6.90 6.77
N SER A 179 -9.77 5.61 7.01
CA SER A 179 -11.13 5.07 7.16
C SER A 179 -11.81 5.60 8.44
N ARG A 180 -11.19 5.41 9.57
CA ARG A 180 -11.67 5.80 10.92
C ARG A 180 -10.54 5.74 11.95
N PHE A 181 -10.85 5.98 13.22
CA PHE A 181 -10.03 5.52 14.34
C PHE A 181 -10.50 4.12 14.75
N GLN A 182 -9.61 3.15 14.74
CA GLN A 182 -9.88 1.83 15.29
C GLN A 182 -9.94 1.90 16.81
N LEU A 183 -10.93 1.25 17.43
CA LEU A 183 -11.19 1.29 18.88
C LEU A 183 -11.39 2.71 19.45
N GLU A 184 -11.98 3.62 18.68
CA GLU A 184 -12.29 4.99 19.13
C GLU A 184 -13.13 5.02 20.40
N SER A 185 -14.11 4.15 20.49
CA SER A 185 -14.89 3.88 21.70
C SER A 185 -14.93 2.40 21.93
N SER A 186 -14.37 1.90 23.04
CA SER A 186 -14.63 0.52 23.40
C SER A 186 -16.13 0.34 23.53
N LYS A 187 -16.74 -0.63 22.85
CA LYS A 187 -18.15 -1.03 23.06
C LYS A 187 -18.38 -1.45 24.51
N ASN A 188 -17.32 -1.73 25.24
CA ASN A 188 -17.25 -1.93 26.69
C ASN A 188 -16.58 -0.72 27.33
N ASN A 189 -17.34 0.37 27.51
CA ASN A 189 -16.88 1.64 28.10
C ASN A 189 -16.55 1.51 29.60
N ALA A 190 -16.00 0.35 30.02
CA ALA A 190 -15.55 0.09 31.39
C ALA A 190 -14.42 1.05 31.84
N ASP A 191 -13.67 1.63 30.88
CA ASP A 191 -12.48 2.42 31.17
C ASP A 191 -12.66 3.94 31.00
N ASN A 192 -13.89 4.46 30.79
CA ASN A 192 -14.13 5.90 30.54
C ASN A 192 -13.21 6.54 29.49
N ARG A 193 -12.85 5.80 28.45
CA ARG A 193 -11.97 6.30 27.38
C ARG A 193 -12.67 7.44 26.63
N LYS A 194 -11.98 8.55 26.47
CA LYS A 194 -12.47 9.72 25.72
C LYS A 194 -12.42 9.43 24.22
N SER A 195 -13.34 10.02 23.45
CA SER A 195 -13.30 9.96 21.99
C SER A 195 -11.97 10.49 21.46
N LEU A 196 -11.33 9.76 20.55
CA LEU A 196 -10.11 10.16 19.86
C LEU A 196 -10.38 11.35 18.94
N GLU A 197 -11.53 11.38 18.28
CA GLU A 197 -11.96 12.51 17.45
C GLU A 197 -12.11 13.79 18.30
N ASP A 198 -12.71 13.69 19.49
CA ASP A 198 -12.82 14.85 20.42
C ASP A 198 -11.45 15.28 20.93
N GLY A 199 -10.52 14.36 21.07
CA GLY A 199 -9.10 14.65 21.34
C GLY A 199 -8.49 15.53 20.26
N CYS A 200 -8.74 15.22 19.00
CA CYS A 200 -8.31 16.03 17.84
C CYS A 200 -8.96 17.41 17.83
N ARG A 201 -10.30 17.46 18.00
CA ARG A 201 -11.04 18.75 18.02
C ARG A 201 -10.54 19.70 19.10
N LYS A 202 -10.17 19.20 20.29
CA LYS A 202 -9.66 20.01 21.42
C LYS A 202 -8.37 20.74 21.11
N VAL A 203 -7.54 20.24 20.19
CA VAL A 203 -6.27 20.88 19.80
C VAL A 203 -6.36 21.56 18.43
N GLY A 204 -7.60 21.79 17.95
CA GLY A 204 -7.87 22.62 16.78
C GLY A 204 -7.94 21.88 15.44
N TYR A 205 -8.04 20.56 15.44
CA TYR A 205 -8.38 19.84 14.20
C TYR A 205 -9.87 19.97 13.89
N VAL A 206 -10.18 20.19 12.61
CA VAL A 206 -11.51 19.95 12.07
C VAL A 206 -11.57 18.46 11.68
N VAL A 207 -12.48 17.72 12.29
CA VAL A 207 -12.69 16.30 11.97
C VAL A 207 -13.91 16.20 11.06
N THR A 208 -13.68 15.74 9.83
CA THR A 208 -14.72 15.64 8.79
C THR A 208 -15.03 14.16 8.45
N LYS A 209 -16.24 13.93 7.96
CA LYS A 209 -16.73 12.60 7.55
C LYS A 209 -17.10 12.62 6.06
N GLY A 210 -16.28 11.97 5.23
CA GLY A 210 -16.48 11.95 3.80
C GLY A 210 -16.02 13.21 3.07
N LEU A 211 -16.02 13.14 1.74
CA LEU A 211 -15.50 14.19 0.88
C LEU A 211 -16.35 15.48 0.94
N ALA A 212 -17.67 15.35 0.96
CA ALA A 212 -18.57 16.50 0.99
C ALA A 212 -18.41 17.34 2.27
N ASP A 213 -18.26 16.70 3.43
CA ASP A 213 -17.99 17.36 4.69
C ASP A 213 -16.59 17.99 4.70
N TYR A 214 -15.60 17.30 4.15
CA TYR A 214 -14.27 17.88 3.98
C TYR A 214 -14.31 19.16 3.11
N GLU A 215 -14.95 19.13 1.95
CA GLU A 215 -15.05 20.30 1.07
C GLU A 215 -15.77 21.47 1.75
N ALA A 216 -16.81 21.20 2.54
CA ALA A 216 -17.57 22.22 3.22
C ALA A 216 -16.85 22.82 4.45
N ASN A 217 -16.21 21.99 5.27
CA ASN A 217 -15.73 22.36 6.59
C ASN A 217 -14.22 22.17 6.81
N GLY A 218 -13.59 21.21 6.13
CA GLY A 218 -12.19 20.82 6.34
C GLY A 218 -11.21 21.53 5.43
N ARG A 219 -11.59 21.77 4.18
CA ARG A 219 -10.68 22.25 3.13
C ARG A 219 -9.88 23.50 3.49
N ASN A 220 -10.50 24.45 4.18
CA ASN A 220 -9.89 25.71 4.57
C ASN A 220 -9.47 25.75 6.06
N ALA A 221 -9.50 24.63 6.75
CA ALA A 221 -9.05 24.53 8.12
C ALA A 221 -7.52 24.68 8.26
N ASP A 222 -7.05 24.98 9.45
CA ASP A 222 -5.61 24.98 9.74
C ASP A 222 -5.05 23.56 9.85
N LYS A 223 -5.84 22.67 10.45
CA LYS A 223 -5.54 21.24 10.60
C LYS A 223 -6.81 20.41 10.40
N VAL A 224 -6.70 19.28 9.74
CA VAL A 224 -7.85 18.43 9.44
C VAL A 224 -7.55 16.95 9.69
N VAL A 225 -8.58 16.24 10.17
CA VAL A 225 -8.64 14.77 10.13
C VAL A 225 -9.82 14.41 9.24
N MET A 226 -9.56 13.89 8.05
CA MET A 226 -10.57 13.47 7.10
C MET A 226 -10.79 11.97 7.24
N LEU A 227 -11.98 11.56 7.66
CA LEU A 227 -12.37 10.16 7.81
C LEU A 227 -13.44 9.80 6.78
N GLN A 228 -13.63 8.51 6.54
CA GLN A 228 -14.76 8.04 5.76
C GLN A 228 -16.08 8.42 6.44
N ASP A 229 -17.14 8.54 5.65
CA ASP A 229 -18.49 8.62 6.20
C ASP A 229 -18.92 7.28 6.83
N GLY A 230 -20.10 7.22 7.42
CA GLY A 230 -20.59 6.01 8.09
C GLY A 230 -20.94 4.82 7.17
N SER A 231 -20.60 4.87 5.89
CA SER A 231 -20.98 3.89 4.86
C SER A 231 -20.06 2.67 4.76
N ILE A 232 -19.06 2.54 5.65
CA ILE A 232 -18.11 1.42 5.65
C ILE A 232 -18.41 0.42 6.78
N ASP A 233 -18.35 -0.86 6.45
CA ASP A 233 -18.72 -1.95 7.37
C ASP A 233 -17.57 -2.41 8.27
N ASN A 234 -16.32 -2.13 7.90
CA ASN A 234 -15.12 -2.55 8.62
C ASN A 234 -14.22 -1.36 9.01
N ASP A 235 -13.05 -1.62 9.56
CA ASP A 235 -12.11 -0.59 9.99
C ASP A 235 -11.31 0.05 8.83
N ASP A 236 -11.44 -0.48 7.61
CA ASP A 236 -10.69 -0.06 6.43
C ASP A 236 -11.61 0.45 5.32
N MET A 237 -11.06 1.14 4.32
CA MET A 237 -11.81 1.51 3.12
C MET A 237 -12.31 0.25 2.38
N PRO A 238 -13.44 0.32 1.68
CA PRO A 238 -13.89 -0.78 0.82
C PRO A 238 -12.85 -1.12 -0.24
N TYR A 239 -12.74 -2.39 -0.59
CA TYR A 239 -11.95 -2.81 -1.75
C TYR A 239 -12.37 -2.02 -3.01
N TRP A 240 -11.40 -1.68 -3.85
CA TRP A 240 -11.67 -0.92 -5.07
C TRP A 240 -12.77 -1.53 -5.93
N MET A 241 -12.84 -2.84 -5.98
CA MET A 241 -13.86 -3.55 -6.76
C MET A 241 -15.24 -3.63 -6.08
N ASP A 242 -15.31 -3.43 -4.75
CA ASP A 242 -16.54 -3.55 -3.96
C ASP A 242 -17.19 -2.19 -3.65
N ARG A 243 -16.48 -1.09 -3.95
CA ARG A 243 -16.94 0.25 -3.61
C ARG A 243 -18.29 0.58 -4.24
N GLN A 244 -19.11 1.25 -3.46
CA GLN A 244 -20.42 1.73 -3.91
C GLN A 244 -20.31 3.18 -4.43
N PRO A 245 -21.20 3.58 -5.36
CA PRO A 245 -21.27 4.97 -5.81
C PRO A 245 -21.41 5.93 -4.64
N GLY A 246 -20.59 7.00 -4.62
CA GLY A 246 -20.60 8.03 -3.59
C GLY A 246 -19.68 7.79 -2.39
N GLN A 247 -19.12 6.60 -2.23
CA GLN A 247 -18.06 6.37 -1.25
C GLN A 247 -16.77 7.08 -1.66
N VAL A 248 -16.05 7.66 -0.69
CA VAL A 248 -14.76 8.30 -0.91
C VAL A 248 -13.72 7.25 -1.30
N THR A 249 -13.06 7.47 -2.42
CA THR A 249 -11.97 6.60 -2.88
C THR A 249 -10.62 7.11 -2.39
N ILE A 250 -9.59 6.24 -2.41
CA ILE A 250 -8.22 6.68 -2.15
C ILE A 250 -7.77 7.76 -3.15
N VAL A 251 -8.28 7.74 -4.37
CA VAL A 251 -7.98 8.76 -5.39
C VAL A 251 -8.56 10.12 -4.98
N ASP A 252 -9.79 10.16 -4.46
CA ASP A 252 -10.43 11.38 -3.97
C ASP A 252 -9.71 11.93 -2.75
N GLN A 253 -9.41 11.05 -1.78
CA GLN A 253 -8.64 11.38 -0.59
C GLN A 253 -7.27 11.96 -0.96
N PHE A 254 -6.52 11.30 -1.83
CA PHE A 254 -5.18 11.69 -2.24
C PHE A 254 -5.17 13.06 -2.95
N ARG A 255 -6.20 13.37 -3.76
CA ARG A 255 -6.36 14.71 -4.35
C ARG A 255 -6.62 15.78 -3.28
N ALA A 256 -7.46 15.47 -2.29
CA ALA A 256 -7.77 16.38 -1.18
C ALA A 256 -6.51 16.69 -0.36
N GLU A 257 -5.69 15.68 -0.06
CA GLU A 257 -4.43 15.82 0.66
C GLU A 257 -3.42 16.71 -0.09
N ILE A 258 -3.25 16.47 -1.39
CA ILE A 258 -2.34 17.26 -2.23
C ILE A 258 -2.79 18.72 -2.29
N ASP A 259 -4.08 18.97 -2.58
CA ASP A 259 -4.63 20.33 -2.63
C ASP A 259 -4.43 21.07 -1.29
N PHE A 260 -4.76 20.39 -0.19
CA PHE A 260 -4.62 20.99 1.14
C PHE A 260 -3.15 21.31 1.47
N LEU A 261 -2.26 20.35 1.34
CA LEU A 261 -0.85 20.50 1.68
C LEU A 261 -0.13 21.48 0.75
N TYR A 262 -0.47 21.48 -0.53
CA TYR A 262 0.10 22.45 -1.47
C TYR A 262 -0.30 23.87 -1.10
N ARG A 263 -1.60 24.15 -0.86
CA ARG A 263 -2.06 25.47 -0.41
C ARG A 263 -1.44 25.86 0.94
N LYS A 264 -1.29 24.92 1.86
CA LYS A 264 -0.65 25.16 3.16
C LYS A 264 0.81 25.54 2.98
N SER A 265 1.53 24.83 2.11
CA SER A 265 2.94 25.08 1.80
C SER A 265 3.23 26.45 1.17
N GLN A 266 2.21 27.13 0.61
CA GLN A 266 2.35 28.49 0.07
C GLN A 266 2.17 29.57 1.14
N GLN A 267 1.77 29.23 2.35
CA GLN A 267 1.61 30.18 3.44
C GLN A 267 2.97 30.57 4.06
N LYS A 268 3.04 31.80 4.60
CA LYS A 268 4.27 32.27 5.26
C LYS A 268 4.64 31.35 6.44
N GLY A 269 5.88 30.92 6.46
CA GLY A 269 6.42 30.02 7.49
C GLY A 269 6.62 28.60 7.04
N TYR A 270 5.95 28.15 5.98
CA TYR A 270 6.18 26.84 5.42
C TYR A 270 7.26 26.83 4.34
N LYS A 271 8.07 25.75 4.29
CA LYS A 271 9.13 25.55 3.30
C LYS A 271 8.70 24.66 2.12
N GLY A 272 7.62 23.91 2.30
CA GLY A 272 7.11 22.92 1.37
C GLY A 272 6.13 22.01 2.06
N PHE A 273 5.93 20.81 1.53
CA PHE A 273 5.16 19.76 2.20
C PHE A 273 5.85 18.38 2.14
N PHE A 274 5.53 17.56 3.12
CA PHE A 274 5.84 16.14 3.16
C PHE A 274 4.53 15.37 3.31
N LEU A 275 4.16 14.58 2.31
CA LEU A 275 3.00 13.72 2.33
C LEU A 275 3.46 12.26 2.40
N MET A 276 3.26 11.63 3.54
CA MET A 276 3.23 10.17 3.61
C MET A 276 1.80 9.71 3.36
N ASN A 277 1.62 8.79 2.44
CA ASN A 277 0.33 8.15 2.25
C ASN A 277 0.48 6.65 1.95
N GLU A 278 -0.22 5.85 2.73
CA GLU A 278 -0.39 4.42 2.51
C GLU A 278 -1.52 4.21 1.48
N ILE A 279 -1.21 4.51 0.21
CA ILE A 279 -2.18 4.46 -0.90
C ILE A 279 -2.59 3.04 -1.27
N GLY A 280 -1.98 2.03 -0.69
CA GLY A 280 -2.21 0.62 -1.00
C GLY A 280 -2.35 -0.27 0.23
N GLY A 281 -2.84 0.23 1.39
CA GLY A 281 -3.06 -0.61 2.57
C GLY A 281 -3.99 -1.80 2.31
N ILE A 282 -4.98 -1.63 1.43
CA ILE A 282 -5.92 -2.70 1.05
C ILE A 282 -5.30 -3.75 0.10
N VAL A 283 -4.15 -3.47 -0.55
CA VAL A 283 -3.42 -4.51 -1.30
C VAL A 283 -2.98 -5.64 -0.36
N ASP A 284 -2.47 -5.30 0.81
CA ASP A 284 -2.08 -6.27 1.84
C ASP A 284 -3.24 -7.17 2.25
N HIS A 285 -4.42 -6.58 2.50
CA HIS A 285 -5.62 -7.33 2.87
C HIS A 285 -6.06 -8.32 1.77
N ALA A 286 -6.00 -7.90 0.50
CA ALA A 286 -6.27 -8.78 -0.64
C ALA A 286 -5.26 -9.92 -0.71
N CYS A 287 -3.97 -9.64 -0.50
CA CYS A 287 -2.90 -10.64 -0.51
C CYS A 287 -3.01 -11.61 0.68
N HIS A 288 -3.37 -11.14 1.88
CA HIS A 288 -3.66 -12.01 3.03
C HIS A 288 -4.81 -12.99 2.78
N SER A 289 -5.79 -12.57 1.99
CA SER A 289 -6.91 -13.41 1.57
C SER A 289 -6.59 -14.26 0.32
N ASN A 290 -5.39 -14.11 -0.24
CA ASN A 290 -5.00 -14.69 -1.51
C ASN A 290 -5.96 -14.34 -2.66
N ASP A 291 -6.50 -13.12 -2.67
CA ASP A 291 -7.45 -12.64 -3.69
C ASP A 291 -6.74 -11.86 -4.79
N ALA A 292 -6.37 -12.56 -5.87
CA ALA A 292 -5.62 -11.97 -6.97
C ALA A 292 -6.42 -10.93 -7.77
N ALA A 293 -7.75 -11.08 -7.86
CA ALA A 293 -8.57 -10.07 -8.53
C ALA A 293 -8.59 -8.79 -7.72
N ALA A 294 -8.90 -8.87 -6.42
CA ALA A 294 -8.87 -7.71 -5.55
C ALA A 294 -7.48 -7.05 -5.54
N ALA A 295 -6.40 -7.81 -5.37
CA ALA A 295 -5.03 -7.28 -5.40
C ALA A 295 -4.71 -6.55 -6.72
N ALA A 296 -5.11 -7.09 -7.87
CA ALA A 296 -4.89 -6.43 -9.16
C ALA A 296 -5.67 -5.11 -9.28
N TYR A 297 -6.91 -5.06 -8.79
CA TYR A 297 -7.72 -3.83 -8.79
C TYR A 297 -7.16 -2.77 -7.83
N GLU A 298 -6.70 -3.18 -6.64
CA GLU A 298 -6.05 -2.26 -5.70
C GLU A 298 -4.77 -1.66 -6.27
N VAL A 299 -3.92 -2.46 -6.91
CA VAL A 299 -2.71 -1.97 -7.60
C VAL A 299 -3.06 -0.96 -8.70
N MET A 300 -4.16 -1.14 -9.42
CA MET A 300 -4.61 -0.15 -10.42
C MET A 300 -5.11 1.15 -9.77
N ALA A 301 -5.64 1.10 -8.54
CA ALA A 301 -5.96 2.31 -7.77
C ALA A 301 -4.68 3.03 -7.33
N VAL A 302 -3.68 2.29 -6.84
CA VAL A 302 -2.32 2.81 -6.56
C VAL A 302 -1.74 3.50 -7.80
N ASP A 303 -1.80 2.86 -8.97
CA ASP A 303 -1.32 3.43 -10.25
C ASP A 303 -2.02 4.76 -10.61
N SER A 304 -3.30 4.90 -10.24
CA SER A 304 -4.05 6.13 -10.42
C SER A 304 -3.55 7.25 -9.51
N CYS A 305 -3.23 6.95 -8.25
CA CYS A 305 -2.59 7.91 -7.33
C CYS A 305 -1.20 8.31 -7.82
N MET A 306 -0.41 7.35 -8.31
CA MET A 306 0.91 7.62 -8.89
C MET A 306 0.84 8.54 -10.11
N ARG A 307 -0.19 8.40 -10.95
CA ARG A 307 -0.44 9.34 -12.05
C ARG A 307 -0.68 10.76 -11.55
N ILE A 308 -1.49 10.93 -10.50
CA ILE A 308 -1.79 12.24 -9.91
C ILE A 308 -0.52 12.88 -9.33
N ALA A 309 0.30 12.11 -8.61
CA ALA A 309 1.59 12.59 -8.11
C ALA A 309 2.52 13.02 -9.25
N PHE A 310 2.54 12.27 -10.36
CA PHE A 310 3.33 12.61 -11.54
C PHE A 310 2.82 13.87 -12.24
N GLU A 311 1.51 14.09 -12.32
CA GLU A 311 0.91 15.34 -12.84
C GLU A 311 1.34 16.54 -12.00
N PHE A 312 1.45 16.40 -10.68
CA PHE A 312 2.02 17.42 -9.80
C PHE A 312 3.52 17.65 -10.08
N TYR A 313 4.29 16.56 -10.21
CA TYR A 313 5.71 16.63 -10.56
C TYR A 313 5.93 17.38 -11.88
N GLN A 314 5.11 17.17 -12.90
CA GLN A 314 5.25 17.87 -14.18
C GLN A 314 5.10 19.40 -14.05
N GLN A 315 4.37 19.87 -13.03
CA GLN A 315 4.23 21.30 -12.73
C GLN A 315 5.39 21.83 -11.87
N HIS A 316 6.06 20.96 -11.10
CA HIS A 316 7.12 21.31 -10.15
C HIS A 316 8.34 20.37 -10.26
N PRO A 317 8.94 20.17 -11.46
CA PRO A 317 9.90 19.08 -11.68
C PRO A 317 11.22 19.26 -10.92
N ASP A 318 11.61 20.49 -10.64
CA ASP A 318 12.86 20.82 -9.95
C ASP A 318 12.74 20.86 -8.42
N GLU A 319 11.53 20.67 -7.89
CA GLU A 319 11.22 20.82 -6.46
C GLU A 319 10.55 19.57 -5.86
N THR A 320 10.18 18.60 -6.69
CA THR A 320 9.37 17.44 -6.26
C THR A 320 10.21 16.17 -6.22
N LEU A 321 9.97 15.37 -5.18
CA LEU A 321 10.43 13.98 -5.06
C LEU A 321 9.24 13.09 -4.78
N ILE A 322 9.04 12.07 -5.61
CA ILE A 322 8.01 11.04 -5.44
C ILE A 322 8.69 9.69 -5.25
N ILE A 323 8.34 8.98 -4.19
CA ILE A 323 8.84 7.64 -3.88
C ILE A 323 7.64 6.76 -3.59
N LEU A 324 7.52 5.65 -4.32
CA LEU A 324 6.64 4.53 -3.98
C LEU A 324 7.49 3.35 -3.54
N THR A 325 7.16 2.77 -2.40
CA THR A 325 7.71 1.51 -1.91
C THR A 325 6.63 0.71 -1.18
N ALA A 326 6.98 -0.48 -0.71
CA ALA A 326 6.14 -1.24 0.21
C ALA A 326 6.91 -1.54 1.50
N ASP A 327 6.18 -1.83 2.54
CA ASP A 327 6.74 -2.19 3.84
C ASP A 327 7.16 -3.66 3.89
N HIS A 328 6.42 -4.56 3.22
CA HIS A 328 6.75 -5.98 3.02
C HIS A 328 6.00 -6.55 1.79
N GLU A 329 6.28 -7.80 1.47
CA GLU A 329 5.51 -8.62 0.55
C GLU A 329 4.55 -9.49 1.34
N THR A 330 3.35 -9.72 0.80
CA THR A 330 2.32 -10.57 1.40
C THR A 330 1.85 -11.63 0.44
N GLY A 331 1.67 -12.85 0.95
CA GLY A 331 1.08 -13.97 0.24
C GLY A 331 2.04 -14.85 -0.56
N GLY A 332 3.22 -14.34 -0.91
CA GLY A 332 4.18 -15.05 -1.76
C GLY A 332 3.58 -15.38 -3.13
N LEU A 333 2.98 -14.38 -3.77
CA LEU A 333 2.30 -14.50 -5.07
C LEU A 333 3.24 -15.05 -6.15
N THR A 334 2.77 -16.06 -6.90
CA THR A 334 3.45 -16.57 -8.09
C THR A 334 2.59 -16.45 -9.35
N LEU A 335 3.20 -15.98 -10.44
CA LEU A 335 2.58 -15.82 -11.75
C LEU A 335 2.92 -17.04 -12.61
N GLY A 336 2.10 -18.05 -12.49
CA GLY A 336 2.28 -19.39 -13.00
C GLY A 336 2.34 -20.42 -11.88
N ARG A 337 1.85 -21.62 -12.13
CA ARG A 337 1.88 -22.73 -11.18
C ARG A 337 2.06 -24.05 -11.88
N GLN A 338 2.54 -25.06 -11.16
CA GLN A 338 2.88 -26.36 -11.71
C GLN A 338 1.72 -27.01 -12.50
N SER A 339 0.50 -26.91 -12.01
CA SER A 339 -0.69 -27.47 -12.67
C SER A 339 -1.10 -26.73 -13.96
N GLY A 340 -0.63 -25.49 -14.16
CA GLY A 340 -0.92 -24.65 -15.33
C GLY A 340 0.10 -24.80 -16.47
N GLY A 341 1.23 -25.46 -16.25
CA GLY A 341 2.36 -25.46 -17.17
C GLY A 341 2.92 -24.05 -17.38
N TYR A 342 3.32 -23.70 -18.60
CA TYR A 342 3.85 -22.37 -18.96
C TYR A 342 2.73 -21.37 -19.33
N LYS A 343 1.63 -21.36 -18.60
CA LYS A 343 0.49 -20.50 -18.88
C LYS A 343 0.14 -19.61 -17.69
N LEU A 344 -0.24 -18.38 -18.00
CA LEU A 344 -0.92 -17.44 -17.12
C LEU A 344 -2.20 -17.00 -17.85
N THR A 345 -3.34 -17.12 -17.20
CA THR A 345 -4.69 -16.80 -17.74
C THR A 345 -5.40 -15.85 -16.80
N SER A 346 -4.72 -14.76 -16.45
CA SER A 346 -5.22 -13.78 -15.47
C SER A 346 -6.49 -13.04 -15.93
N ASP A 347 -6.80 -13.04 -17.22
CA ASP A 347 -8.05 -12.45 -17.76
C ASP A 347 -9.31 -13.15 -17.25
N VAL A 348 -9.22 -14.38 -16.74
CA VAL A 348 -10.36 -15.05 -16.12
C VAL A 348 -10.83 -14.32 -14.86
N LEU A 349 -9.93 -13.60 -14.19
CA LEU A 349 -10.26 -12.82 -12.99
C LEU A 349 -11.31 -11.72 -13.23
N LYS A 350 -11.51 -11.27 -14.49
CA LYS A 350 -12.58 -10.31 -14.85
C LYS A 350 -14.00 -10.79 -14.55
N TYR A 351 -14.16 -12.09 -14.37
CA TYR A 351 -15.44 -12.71 -14.03
C TYR A 351 -15.71 -12.75 -12.53
N GLN A 352 -14.71 -12.52 -11.70
CA GLN A 352 -14.90 -12.23 -10.29
C GLN A 352 -15.40 -10.80 -10.14
N LYS A 353 -16.62 -10.63 -9.58
CA LYS A 353 -17.32 -9.34 -9.54
C LYS A 353 -17.15 -8.57 -8.24
N CYS A 354 -16.71 -9.25 -7.19
CA CYS A 354 -16.44 -8.68 -5.88
C CYS A 354 -15.24 -9.36 -5.23
N SER A 355 -14.68 -8.77 -4.17
CA SER A 355 -13.66 -9.42 -3.36
C SER A 355 -14.22 -10.68 -2.67
N VAL A 356 -13.34 -11.54 -2.21
CA VAL A 356 -13.76 -12.70 -1.39
C VAL A 356 -14.44 -12.25 -0.09
N TYR A 357 -14.08 -11.07 0.43
CA TYR A 357 -14.73 -10.48 1.60
C TYR A 357 -16.20 -10.19 1.32
N GLU A 358 -16.49 -9.49 0.22
CA GLU A 358 -17.87 -9.15 -0.16
C GLU A 358 -18.65 -10.39 -0.60
N ALA A 359 -18.04 -11.33 -1.34
CA ALA A 359 -18.68 -12.61 -1.68
C ALA A 359 -19.11 -13.39 -0.42
N ASN A 360 -18.28 -13.36 0.62
CA ASN A 360 -18.62 -13.98 1.90
C ASN A 360 -19.74 -13.23 2.64
N LYS A 361 -19.81 -11.90 2.51
CA LYS A 361 -20.91 -11.07 3.04
C LYS A 361 -22.22 -11.36 2.30
N HIS A 362 -22.21 -11.40 0.97
CA HIS A 362 -23.37 -11.80 0.16
C HIS A 362 -23.94 -13.16 0.61
N MET A 363 -23.07 -14.11 0.88
CA MET A 363 -23.49 -15.43 1.35
C MET A 363 -24.12 -15.40 2.75
N LYS A 364 -23.60 -14.55 3.65
CA LYS A 364 -24.16 -14.33 4.99
C LYS A 364 -25.53 -13.63 4.91
N GLU A 365 -25.66 -12.64 4.05
CA GLU A 365 -26.91 -11.91 3.81
C GLU A 365 -27.98 -12.83 3.22
N LEU A 366 -27.61 -13.66 2.23
CA LEU A 366 -28.50 -14.66 1.64
C LEU A 366 -28.97 -15.66 2.72
N ALA A 367 -28.07 -16.13 3.57
CA ALA A 367 -28.41 -17.00 4.69
C ALA A 367 -29.38 -16.31 5.66
N ALA A 368 -29.16 -15.05 6.00
CA ALA A 368 -30.06 -14.29 6.87
C ALA A 368 -31.45 -14.12 6.27
N GLN A 369 -31.55 -13.84 4.96
CA GLN A 369 -32.84 -13.75 4.23
C GLN A 369 -33.62 -15.07 4.23
N LYS A 370 -32.91 -16.21 4.24
CA LYS A 370 -33.51 -17.56 4.27
C LYS A 370 -33.81 -18.04 5.68
N GLY A 371 -33.35 -17.34 6.72
CA GLY A 371 -33.56 -17.70 8.13
C GLY A 371 -32.45 -18.51 8.77
N GLY A 372 -31.28 -18.58 8.14
CA GLY A 372 -30.06 -19.21 8.64
C GLY A 372 -29.31 -20.00 7.57
N PHE A 373 -28.03 -20.30 7.85
CA PHE A 373 -27.22 -21.13 6.96
C PHE A 373 -27.81 -22.53 6.77
N ASP A 374 -28.46 -23.09 7.79
CA ASP A 374 -29.15 -24.39 7.77
C ASP A 374 -30.40 -24.41 6.88
N LYS A 375 -30.82 -23.27 6.38
CA LYS A 375 -31.95 -23.12 5.44
C LYS A 375 -31.53 -22.87 3.99
N LEU A 376 -30.21 -22.67 3.74
CA LEU A 376 -29.71 -22.54 2.38
C LEU A 376 -29.71 -23.89 1.66
N SER A 377 -30.16 -23.86 0.41
CA SER A 377 -29.96 -24.97 -0.53
C SER A 377 -28.64 -24.83 -1.28
N TRP A 378 -28.13 -25.93 -1.85
CA TRP A 378 -26.99 -25.88 -2.75
C TRP A 378 -27.28 -24.97 -3.96
N GLU A 379 -28.49 -24.98 -4.50
CA GLU A 379 -28.88 -24.15 -5.64
C GLU A 379 -28.83 -22.65 -5.29
N ASP A 380 -29.22 -22.26 -4.07
CA ASP A 380 -29.06 -20.87 -3.59
C ASP A 380 -27.56 -20.47 -3.56
N ALA A 381 -26.71 -21.31 -2.98
CA ALA A 381 -25.27 -21.06 -2.91
C ALA A 381 -24.63 -21.05 -4.31
N LYS A 382 -25.03 -21.97 -5.17
CA LYS A 382 -24.55 -22.05 -6.57
C LYS A 382 -24.91 -20.79 -7.37
N ALA A 383 -26.14 -20.30 -7.24
CA ALA A 383 -26.59 -19.06 -7.87
C ALA A 383 -25.75 -17.85 -7.41
N GLN A 384 -25.47 -17.76 -6.10
CA GLN A 384 -24.65 -16.68 -5.58
C GLN A 384 -23.18 -16.79 -6.05
N LEU A 385 -22.60 -18.00 -6.08
CA LEU A 385 -21.27 -18.20 -6.63
C LEU A 385 -21.19 -17.88 -8.14
N THR A 386 -22.27 -18.12 -8.86
CA THR A 386 -22.38 -17.72 -10.27
C THR A 386 -22.34 -16.19 -10.39
N ALA A 387 -23.11 -15.49 -9.57
CA ALA A 387 -23.16 -14.03 -9.57
C ALA A 387 -21.80 -13.41 -9.22
N ASP A 388 -21.13 -13.93 -8.15
CA ASP A 388 -19.89 -13.35 -7.60
C ASP A 388 -18.64 -13.73 -8.42
N PHE A 389 -18.56 -14.96 -8.95
CA PHE A 389 -17.37 -15.49 -9.62
C PHE A 389 -17.56 -15.84 -11.10
N GLY A 390 -18.77 -15.70 -11.65
CA GLY A 390 -19.10 -16.08 -13.02
C GLY A 390 -19.01 -17.59 -13.28
N PHE A 391 -19.07 -18.41 -12.23
CA PHE A 391 -18.98 -19.87 -12.33
C PHE A 391 -20.16 -20.43 -13.12
N TRP A 392 -19.93 -21.55 -13.82
CA TRP A 392 -20.84 -22.26 -14.73
C TRP A 392 -21.29 -21.47 -15.97
N GLU A 393 -21.32 -20.15 -15.94
CA GLU A 393 -21.66 -19.31 -17.09
C GLU A 393 -20.44 -18.89 -17.91
N HIS A 394 -19.46 -18.28 -17.25
CA HIS A 394 -18.25 -17.73 -17.87
C HIS A 394 -17.00 -18.53 -17.53
N VAL A 395 -16.96 -19.07 -16.32
CA VAL A 395 -15.86 -19.87 -15.81
C VAL A 395 -16.30 -21.32 -15.73
N LYS A 396 -15.71 -22.17 -16.59
CA LYS A 396 -16.05 -23.60 -16.64
C LYS A 396 -15.61 -24.28 -15.35
N ILE A 397 -16.56 -24.82 -14.60
CA ILE A 397 -16.34 -25.65 -13.40
C ILE A 397 -16.31 -27.12 -13.80
N LYS A 398 -15.29 -27.86 -13.37
CA LYS A 398 -15.15 -29.29 -13.59
C LYS A 398 -16.02 -30.07 -12.60
N PRO A 399 -16.50 -31.30 -12.93
CA PRO A 399 -17.30 -32.09 -12.00
C PRO A 399 -16.67 -32.34 -10.62
N ASN A 400 -15.35 -32.49 -10.56
CA ASN A 400 -14.64 -32.68 -9.29
C ASN A 400 -14.50 -31.38 -8.49
N GLU A 401 -14.48 -30.21 -9.14
CA GLU A 401 -14.48 -28.91 -8.50
C GLU A 401 -15.88 -28.62 -7.92
N GLU A 402 -16.95 -28.86 -8.69
CA GLU A 402 -18.33 -28.72 -8.22
C GLU A 402 -18.63 -29.67 -7.06
N LYS A 403 -18.22 -30.94 -7.16
CA LYS A 403 -18.37 -31.89 -6.07
C LYS A 403 -17.71 -31.39 -4.78
N ARG A 404 -16.49 -30.86 -4.85
CA ARG A 404 -15.78 -30.34 -3.69
C ARG A 404 -16.44 -29.09 -3.11
N LEU A 405 -16.92 -28.17 -3.96
CA LEU A 405 -17.70 -27.00 -3.51
C LEU A 405 -18.95 -27.43 -2.76
N HIS A 406 -19.69 -28.40 -3.28
CA HIS A 406 -20.92 -28.93 -2.66
C HIS A 406 -20.63 -29.62 -1.33
N GLU A 407 -19.60 -30.48 -1.27
CA GLU A 407 -19.20 -31.12 0.00
C GLU A 407 -18.80 -30.11 1.09
N LEU A 408 -18.12 -29.02 0.72
CA LEU A 408 -17.76 -27.96 1.66
C LEU A 408 -18.97 -27.11 2.05
N PHE A 409 -19.91 -26.91 1.13
CA PHE A 409 -21.18 -26.26 1.43
C PHE A 409 -21.99 -27.07 2.44
N ASP A 410 -22.17 -28.37 2.23
CA ASP A 410 -22.89 -29.27 3.15
C ASP A 410 -22.26 -29.23 4.55
N LYS A 411 -20.93 -29.30 4.64
CA LYS A 411 -20.20 -29.18 5.92
C LYS A 411 -20.34 -27.81 6.57
N THR A 412 -20.46 -26.75 5.79
CA THR A 412 -20.69 -25.38 6.30
C THR A 412 -22.10 -25.28 6.89
N VAL A 413 -23.10 -25.82 6.18
CA VAL A 413 -24.50 -25.82 6.61
C VAL A 413 -24.69 -26.67 7.87
N SER A 414 -24.05 -27.84 7.95
CA SER A 414 -24.10 -28.70 9.14
C SER A 414 -23.25 -28.18 10.31
N GLY A 415 -22.36 -27.22 10.10
CA GLY A 415 -21.44 -26.75 11.14
C GLY A 415 -20.21 -27.63 11.33
N ASP A 416 -19.97 -28.59 10.43
CA ASP A 416 -18.86 -29.56 10.52
C ASP A 416 -17.50 -29.01 10.05
N VAL A 417 -17.47 -27.80 9.48
CA VAL A 417 -16.25 -27.13 9.06
C VAL A 417 -16.19 -25.70 9.59
N ALA A 418 -15.04 -25.32 10.12
CA ALA A 418 -14.80 -23.96 10.56
C ALA A 418 -14.58 -23.00 9.36
N ASP A 419 -14.85 -21.72 9.58
CA ASP A 419 -14.50 -20.68 8.64
C ASP A 419 -12.98 -20.62 8.44
N ILE A 420 -12.56 -20.37 7.21
CA ILE A 420 -11.15 -20.15 6.85
C ILE A 420 -10.78 -18.73 7.25
N LYS A 421 -9.87 -18.60 8.19
CA LYS A 421 -9.41 -17.30 8.69
C LYS A 421 -8.16 -16.83 7.98
N SER A 422 -8.14 -15.58 7.58
CA SER A 422 -6.95 -14.79 7.26
C SER A 422 -6.78 -13.67 8.31
N LEU A 423 -5.77 -12.83 8.17
CA LEU A 423 -5.55 -11.76 9.15
C LEU A 423 -6.74 -10.80 9.24
N TYR A 424 -7.35 -10.47 8.09
CA TYR A 424 -8.43 -9.47 7.98
C TYR A 424 -9.79 -10.07 7.60
N ALA A 425 -9.90 -11.38 7.41
CA ALA A 425 -11.15 -11.99 6.96
C ALA A 425 -11.42 -13.36 7.61
N SER A 426 -12.70 -13.71 7.64
CA SER A 426 -13.18 -15.03 8.04
C SER A 426 -14.21 -15.50 7.03
N ASN A 427 -13.80 -16.40 6.13
CA ASN A 427 -14.56 -16.84 4.98
C ASN A 427 -15.17 -18.22 5.18
N LYS A 428 -16.40 -18.42 4.74
CA LYS A 428 -17.00 -19.76 4.67
C LYS A 428 -16.12 -20.67 3.81
N ALA A 429 -15.93 -21.91 4.24
CA ALA A 429 -14.98 -22.82 3.60
C ALA A 429 -15.23 -23.01 2.09
N PHE A 430 -16.51 -23.11 1.66
CA PHE A 430 -16.84 -23.23 0.25
C PHE A 430 -16.63 -21.93 -0.55
N VAL A 431 -16.74 -20.73 0.07
CA VAL A 431 -16.42 -19.44 -0.56
C VAL A 431 -14.89 -19.31 -0.74
N ALA A 432 -14.12 -19.69 0.26
CA ALA A 432 -12.66 -19.75 0.15
C ALA A 432 -12.22 -20.76 -0.94
N GLU A 433 -12.91 -21.89 -1.07
CA GLU A 433 -12.65 -22.85 -2.14
C GLU A 433 -13.04 -22.30 -3.51
N ALA A 434 -14.12 -21.52 -3.64
CA ALA A 434 -14.48 -20.83 -4.88
C ALA A 434 -13.36 -19.88 -5.31
N LEU A 435 -12.84 -19.07 -4.39
CA LEU A 435 -11.69 -18.22 -4.67
C LEU A 435 -10.48 -19.04 -5.14
N ARG A 436 -10.15 -20.14 -4.43
CA ARG A 436 -9.05 -21.02 -4.80
C ARG A 436 -9.21 -21.60 -6.22
N ILE A 437 -10.42 -21.99 -6.61
CA ILE A 437 -10.72 -22.44 -7.98
C ILE A 437 -10.45 -21.32 -8.98
N MET A 438 -10.87 -20.09 -8.68
CA MET A 438 -10.60 -18.92 -9.54
C MET A 438 -9.10 -18.73 -9.77
N GLN A 439 -8.27 -18.79 -8.70
CA GLN A 439 -6.82 -18.70 -8.78
C GLN A 439 -6.22 -19.86 -9.63
N ASP A 440 -6.75 -21.06 -9.47
CA ASP A 440 -6.35 -22.21 -10.28
C ASP A 440 -6.60 -22.00 -11.78
N LYS A 441 -7.76 -21.43 -12.13
CA LYS A 441 -8.11 -21.07 -13.52
C LYS A 441 -7.19 -20.00 -14.07
N ALA A 442 -6.80 -19.02 -13.23
CA ALA A 442 -5.87 -17.97 -13.59
C ALA A 442 -4.41 -18.45 -13.69
N SER A 443 -4.11 -19.66 -13.26
CA SER A 443 -2.74 -20.20 -13.10
C SER A 443 -1.89 -19.35 -12.15
N ILE A 444 -2.50 -18.83 -11.09
CA ILE A 444 -1.87 -18.04 -10.03
C ILE A 444 -1.70 -18.92 -8.80
N GLY A 445 -0.56 -18.77 -8.13
CA GLY A 445 -0.24 -19.47 -6.89
C GLY A 445 0.07 -18.50 -5.76
N TRP A 446 -0.17 -18.97 -4.54
CA TRP A 446 0.18 -18.29 -3.30
C TRP A 446 0.92 -19.27 -2.39
N THR A 447 1.94 -18.76 -1.70
CA THR A 447 2.75 -19.58 -0.80
C THR A 447 2.16 -19.62 0.61
N THR A 448 1.55 -18.53 1.04
CA THR A 448 1.04 -18.35 2.40
C THR A 448 -0.14 -17.36 2.40
N GLY A 449 -0.84 -17.25 3.51
CA GLY A 449 -1.75 -16.13 3.82
C GLY A 449 -1.11 -15.09 4.74
N GLY A 450 0.21 -15.12 4.93
CA GLY A 450 0.98 -14.16 5.74
C GLY A 450 2.03 -13.44 4.90
N HIS A 451 2.90 -12.70 5.59
CA HIS A 451 4.00 -11.98 4.92
C HIS A 451 5.10 -12.94 4.47
N THR A 452 5.93 -12.48 3.55
CA THR A 452 7.15 -13.17 3.13
C THR A 452 8.36 -12.24 3.09
N GLY A 453 9.55 -12.82 2.98
CA GLY A 453 10.80 -12.06 2.77
C GLY A 453 11.03 -11.66 1.31
N GLY A 454 9.98 -11.63 0.49
CA GLY A 454 10.06 -11.20 -0.91
C GLY A 454 10.47 -9.74 -1.05
N LEU A 455 11.15 -9.41 -2.16
CA LEU A 455 11.51 -8.03 -2.46
C LEU A 455 10.28 -7.21 -2.84
N VAL A 456 10.27 -5.96 -2.41
CA VAL A 456 9.23 -4.99 -2.73
C VAL A 456 9.74 -3.94 -3.73
N PRO A 457 8.86 -3.28 -4.50
CA PRO A 457 9.28 -2.24 -5.44
C PRO A 457 9.79 -0.99 -4.74
N CYS A 458 10.68 -0.26 -5.42
CA CYS A 458 11.07 1.10 -5.09
C CYS A 458 11.04 1.91 -6.38
N ILE A 459 9.97 2.69 -6.61
CA ILE A 459 9.72 3.41 -7.86
C ILE A 459 9.80 4.90 -7.56
N VAL A 460 10.69 5.62 -8.26
CA VAL A 460 11.03 7.00 -7.87
C VAL A 460 11.07 7.93 -9.09
N CYS A 461 10.63 9.17 -8.86
CA CYS A 461 10.71 10.27 -9.82
C CYS A 461 11.03 11.57 -9.09
N GLY A 462 11.87 12.41 -9.69
CA GLY A 462 12.15 13.78 -9.25
C GLY A 462 13.54 13.99 -8.66
N VAL A 463 13.65 14.99 -7.81
CA VAL A 463 14.92 15.45 -7.24
C VAL A 463 15.65 14.32 -6.52
N GLY A 464 16.90 14.02 -6.92
CA GLY A 464 17.75 13.00 -6.28
C GLY A 464 17.31 11.56 -6.49
N GLN A 465 16.43 11.31 -7.44
CA GLN A 465 15.86 9.98 -7.76
C GLN A 465 16.93 8.90 -7.99
N GLU A 466 18.10 9.26 -8.50
CA GLU A 466 19.21 8.34 -8.80
C GLU A 466 19.74 7.63 -7.56
N GLN A 467 19.53 8.18 -6.36
CA GLN A 467 19.96 7.57 -5.11
C GLN A 467 19.19 6.29 -4.76
N PHE A 468 18.00 6.09 -5.35
CA PHE A 468 17.11 4.97 -5.05
C PHE A 468 17.25 3.81 -6.05
N MET A 469 18.14 3.93 -7.03
CA MET A 469 18.38 2.86 -8.01
C MET A 469 18.91 1.58 -7.36
N GLY A 470 18.56 0.44 -7.95
CA GLY A 470 19.10 -0.86 -7.58
C GLY A 470 18.44 -1.47 -6.34
N HIS A 471 19.25 -2.08 -5.48
CA HIS A 471 18.79 -2.80 -4.30
C HIS A 471 18.92 -1.91 -3.05
N ASN A 472 17.81 -1.66 -2.39
CA ASN A 472 17.71 -0.87 -1.16
C ASN A 472 17.40 -1.76 0.04
N ASP A 473 17.60 -1.25 1.25
CA ASP A 473 16.95 -1.70 2.47
C ASP A 473 15.86 -0.70 2.84
N ASN A 474 14.73 -1.14 3.42
CA ASN A 474 13.62 -0.23 3.76
C ASN A 474 14.06 0.91 4.70
N ALA A 475 14.98 0.68 5.66
CA ALA A 475 15.53 1.74 6.52
C ALA A 475 16.40 2.74 5.74
N GLU A 476 17.06 2.32 4.65
CA GLU A 476 17.87 3.20 3.82
C GLU A 476 17.04 4.23 3.06
N ILE A 477 15.77 3.92 2.74
CA ILE A 477 14.89 4.84 2.02
C ILE A 477 14.71 6.14 2.83
N ALA A 478 14.30 6.01 4.11
CA ALA A 478 14.16 7.18 4.99
C ALA A 478 15.46 7.96 5.18
N ARG A 479 16.60 7.24 5.33
CA ARG A 479 17.91 7.88 5.46
C ARG A 479 18.30 8.66 4.20
N LYS A 480 17.97 8.16 3.01
CA LYS A 480 18.21 8.86 1.74
C LYS A 480 17.39 10.13 1.65
N ILE A 481 16.08 10.06 1.95
CA ILE A 481 15.21 11.23 2.01
C ILE A 481 15.75 12.24 3.03
N GLY A 482 16.10 11.78 4.24
CA GLY A 482 16.64 12.63 5.30
C GLY A 482 17.90 13.39 4.86
N ARG A 483 18.89 12.68 4.28
CA ARG A 483 20.11 13.33 3.73
C ARG A 483 19.79 14.41 2.69
N MET A 484 18.84 14.16 1.79
CA MET A 484 18.41 15.13 0.78
C MET A 484 17.76 16.36 1.41
N LEU A 485 17.11 16.21 2.55
CA LEU A 485 16.49 17.29 3.32
C LEU A 485 17.45 17.92 4.35
N GLY A 486 18.71 17.46 4.42
CA GLY A 486 19.71 17.97 5.37
C GLY A 486 19.52 17.47 6.80
N LEU A 487 18.84 16.32 6.97
CA LEU A 487 18.63 15.66 8.26
C LEU A 487 19.62 14.51 8.47
N GLU A 488 20.14 14.40 9.68
CA GLU A 488 20.79 13.18 10.17
C GLU A 488 19.72 12.25 10.75
N MET A 489 19.56 11.06 10.14
CA MET A 489 18.52 10.08 10.49
C MET A 489 19.10 8.95 11.34
#